data_d6987f33315b1391e1ceeddc55e7e64d
#
_entry.id   d6987f33315b1391e1ceeddc55e7e64d
#
_cell.length_a   1.000
_cell.length_b   1.000
_cell.length_c   1.000
_cell.angle_alpha   90.00
_cell.angle_beta   90.00
_cell.angle_gamma   90.00
#
_symmetry.space_group_name_H-M   'P 1'
#
loop_
_entity.id
_entity.type
_entity.pdbx_description
1 polymer ?
#
loop_
_entity_poly.entity_id
_entity_poly.type
_entity_poly.pdbx_seq_one_letter_code
_entity_poly.pdbx_strand_id
1 'polypeptide(L)'
;RGGGRPKSTGAALKRLLSYLEADRLRMGIAFFCVIVNTVATLTGSYMLRPIINRFIAPPDGSPGNVAGLFKGLIMMACVYLLGVIANYLQSRLMLEVAQSALVRIRTDLFTKMQKLPVRFYDTNSNGDLMSRFTNDVDTIGNMLSSTLVQLFSGTLSIIGTLFLMLYTNIWLTAVTLIMIPLMLRAGGEVAKRSQKYFSAQQSALGALNGYIEETITGQKVVKVFCHEEIAEEEFDILNRDLREKQIRAQFLGGMMGPVMNNLSQINYSLTACIGGILCVVKNFDVGGLTVFLNFSRQFSRPINEISMQVSNVFSALAGAERVFSVMDEEPEAADDKDAVSMDGMRGEVVLDHVTFGYNPDKVILKDISLFA
;
A
#
# COMPACT_ATOMS: atom_id res chain seq x y z
N ARG A 1 -7.72 7.10 15.11
CA ARG A 1 -8.45 5.81 15.26
C ARG A 1 -7.76 4.80 14.36
N GLY A 2 -7.06 3.81 14.97
CA GLY A 2 -6.28 2.80 14.29
C GLY A 2 -7.16 1.96 13.37
N GLY A 3 -6.63 1.64 12.17
CA GLY A 3 -7.30 0.82 11.19
C GLY A 3 -7.64 -0.56 11.74
N GLY A 4 -8.89 -0.74 12.16
CA GLY A 4 -9.44 -2.04 12.50
C GLY A 4 -9.40 -2.94 11.27
N ARG A 5 -9.17 -4.24 11.47
CA ARG A 5 -9.30 -5.22 10.38
C ARG A 5 -10.72 -5.12 9.81
N PRO A 6 -10.87 -5.03 8.49
CA PRO A 6 -12.18 -4.92 7.84
C PRO A 6 -13.05 -6.13 8.20
N LYS A 7 -14.34 -5.87 8.47
CA LYS A 7 -15.30 -6.91 8.90
C LYS A 7 -15.73 -7.84 7.75
N SER A 8 -15.66 -7.37 6.49
CA SER A 8 -16.09 -8.11 5.29
C SER A 8 -15.17 -7.94 4.09
N THR A 9 -13.87 -8.26 4.29
CA THR A 9 -12.81 -8.14 3.26
C THR A 9 -13.18 -8.73 1.90
N GLY A 10 -13.88 -9.87 1.90
CA GLY A 10 -14.25 -10.55 0.65
C GLY A 10 -15.33 -9.81 -0.16
N ALA A 11 -16.33 -9.22 0.51
CA ALA A 11 -17.38 -8.46 -0.16
C ALA A 11 -16.84 -7.14 -0.75
N ALA A 12 -16.01 -6.43 0.02
CA ALA A 12 -15.37 -5.20 -0.45
C ALA A 12 -14.45 -5.47 -1.66
N LEU A 13 -13.65 -6.54 -1.61
CA LEU A 13 -12.79 -6.93 -2.74
C LEU A 13 -13.62 -7.30 -3.99
N LYS A 14 -14.68 -8.09 -3.84
CA LYS A 14 -15.56 -8.47 -4.96
C LYS A 14 -16.19 -7.24 -5.60
N ARG A 15 -16.66 -6.28 -4.79
CA ARG A 15 -17.25 -5.03 -5.28
C ARG A 15 -16.22 -4.12 -5.95
N LEU A 16 -14.99 -4.04 -5.43
CA LEU A 16 -13.90 -3.32 -6.11
C LEU A 16 -13.56 -3.94 -7.46
N LEU A 17 -13.52 -5.28 -7.54
CA LEU A 17 -13.29 -5.97 -8.81
C LEU A 17 -14.39 -5.69 -9.84
N SER A 18 -15.66 -5.51 -9.43
CA SER A 18 -16.74 -5.15 -10.37
C SER A 18 -16.54 -3.77 -11.01
N TYR A 19 -15.92 -2.81 -10.29
CA TYR A 19 -15.56 -1.51 -10.88
C TYR A 19 -14.44 -1.60 -11.93
N LEU A 20 -13.66 -2.68 -11.93
CA LEU A 20 -12.61 -2.94 -12.93
C LEU A 20 -13.13 -3.69 -14.17
N GLU A 21 -14.33 -4.25 -14.10
CA GLU A 21 -14.90 -5.08 -15.18
C GLU A 21 -15.00 -4.36 -16.52
N ALA A 22 -15.26 -3.06 -16.51
CA ALA A 22 -15.35 -2.27 -17.73
C ALA A 22 -14.01 -2.16 -18.49
N ASP A 23 -12.88 -2.29 -17.76
CA ASP A 23 -11.54 -2.14 -18.32
C ASP A 23 -10.76 -3.47 -18.36
N ARG A 24 -11.46 -4.62 -18.40
CA ARG A 24 -10.86 -5.98 -18.36
C ARG A 24 -9.76 -6.19 -19.40
N LEU A 25 -9.96 -5.69 -20.62
CA LEU A 25 -8.98 -5.85 -21.69
C LEU A 25 -7.68 -5.09 -21.38
N ARG A 26 -7.78 -3.82 -20.95
CA ARG A 26 -6.62 -3.00 -20.56
C ARG A 26 -5.87 -3.63 -19.38
N MET A 27 -6.61 -4.12 -18.40
CA MET A 27 -6.06 -4.83 -17.25
C MET A 27 -5.35 -6.12 -17.68
N GLY A 28 -5.95 -6.91 -18.57
CA GLY A 28 -5.33 -8.12 -19.12
C GLY A 28 -4.01 -7.83 -19.86
N ILE A 29 -3.99 -6.79 -20.71
CA ILE A 29 -2.76 -6.34 -21.38
C ILE A 29 -1.71 -5.87 -20.37
N ALA A 30 -2.11 -5.13 -19.32
CA ALA A 30 -1.19 -4.68 -18.29
C ALA A 30 -0.55 -5.86 -17.55
N PHE A 31 -1.31 -6.87 -17.13
CA PHE A 31 -0.76 -8.08 -16.49
C PHE A 31 0.11 -8.90 -17.46
N PHE A 32 -0.24 -8.98 -18.73
CA PHE A 32 0.64 -9.58 -19.74
C PHE A 32 1.96 -8.84 -19.84
N CYS A 33 1.96 -7.50 -19.84
CA CYS A 33 3.17 -6.69 -19.82
C CYS A 33 4.01 -6.93 -18.54
N VAL A 34 3.37 -7.18 -17.38
CA VAL A 34 4.11 -7.57 -16.15
C VAL A 34 4.87 -8.89 -16.38
N ILE A 35 4.22 -9.87 -17.00
CA ILE A 35 4.86 -11.16 -17.31
C ILE A 35 6.04 -10.93 -18.25
N VAL A 36 5.85 -10.18 -19.34
CA VAL A 36 6.92 -9.86 -20.30
C VAL A 36 8.08 -9.15 -19.61
N ASN A 37 7.82 -8.15 -18.78
CA ASN A 37 8.85 -7.43 -18.05
C ASN A 37 9.63 -8.34 -17.09
N THR A 38 8.92 -9.19 -16.33
CA THR A 38 9.54 -10.12 -15.39
C THR A 38 10.40 -11.16 -16.13
N VAL A 39 9.89 -11.74 -17.21
CA VAL A 39 10.63 -12.68 -18.05
C VAL A 39 11.84 -12.01 -18.68
N ALA A 40 11.72 -10.78 -19.19
CA ALA A 40 12.84 -10.03 -19.75
C ALA A 40 13.93 -9.77 -18.70
N THR A 41 13.55 -9.39 -17.49
CA THR A 41 14.50 -9.15 -16.38
C THR A 41 15.23 -10.43 -15.97
N LEU A 42 14.52 -11.54 -15.83
CA LEU A 42 15.11 -12.84 -15.47
C LEU A 42 15.98 -13.40 -16.59
N THR A 43 15.52 -13.32 -17.84
CA THR A 43 16.28 -13.75 -19.01
C THR A 43 17.53 -12.90 -19.20
N GLY A 44 17.43 -11.58 -19.07
CA GLY A 44 18.56 -10.67 -19.14
C GLY A 44 19.65 -11.01 -18.09
N SER A 45 19.22 -11.30 -16.85
CA SER A 45 20.13 -11.74 -15.80
C SER A 45 20.77 -13.12 -16.12
N TYR A 46 19.99 -14.06 -16.66
CA TYR A 46 20.48 -15.39 -17.04
C TYR A 46 21.47 -15.35 -18.24
N MET A 47 21.29 -14.41 -19.17
CA MET A 47 22.15 -14.22 -20.33
C MET A 47 23.61 -13.90 -19.96
N LEU A 48 23.89 -13.43 -18.75
CA LEU A 48 25.26 -13.25 -18.26
C LEU A 48 26.03 -14.55 -18.26
N ARG A 49 25.40 -15.71 -18.00
CA ARG A 49 26.05 -17.01 -17.96
C ARG A 49 26.68 -17.39 -19.31
N PRO A 50 25.91 -17.47 -20.42
CA PRO A 50 26.52 -17.78 -21.73
C PRO A 50 27.46 -16.67 -22.22
N ILE A 51 27.25 -15.41 -21.85
CA ILE A 51 28.16 -14.32 -22.24
C ILE A 51 29.53 -14.50 -21.58
N ILE A 52 29.55 -14.75 -20.26
CA ILE A 52 30.80 -14.97 -19.53
C ILE A 52 31.49 -16.24 -20.02
N ASN A 53 30.77 -17.36 -20.09
CA ASN A 53 31.37 -18.66 -20.41
C ASN A 53 31.83 -18.81 -21.87
N ARG A 54 31.23 -18.07 -22.83
CA ARG A 54 31.57 -18.19 -24.24
C ARG A 54 32.54 -17.11 -24.71
N PHE A 55 32.49 -15.91 -24.11
CA PHE A 55 33.17 -14.76 -24.68
C PHE A 55 34.23 -14.12 -23.75
N ILE A 56 34.09 -14.29 -22.41
CA ILE A 56 35.01 -13.69 -21.45
C ILE A 56 35.99 -14.71 -20.90
N ALA A 57 35.48 -15.80 -20.34
CA ALA A 57 36.28 -16.86 -19.72
C ALA A 57 35.78 -18.24 -20.19
N PRO A 58 36.11 -18.64 -21.42
CA PRO A 58 35.76 -19.96 -21.94
C PRO A 58 36.39 -21.06 -21.08
N PRO A 59 35.64 -22.16 -20.79
CA PRO A 59 36.15 -23.28 -19.99
C PRO A 59 37.38 -23.95 -20.61
N ASP A 60 37.53 -23.85 -21.95
CA ASP A 60 38.62 -24.46 -22.72
C ASP A 60 39.91 -23.65 -22.68
N GLY A 61 39.99 -22.56 -21.95
CA GLY A 61 41.17 -21.68 -21.88
C GLY A 61 41.45 -20.90 -23.16
N SER A 62 40.52 -20.88 -24.13
CA SER A 62 40.69 -20.12 -25.38
C SER A 62 40.60 -18.61 -25.13
N PRO A 63 41.27 -17.77 -25.95
CA PRO A 63 41.18 -16.32 -25.80
C PRO A 63 39.73 -15.82 -25.98
N GLY A 64 39.33 -14.83 -25.17
CA GLY A 64 38.02 -14.25 -25.24
C GLY A 64 37.67 -13.63 -26.60
N ASN A 65 36.41 -13.70 -27.01
CA ASN A 65 35.94 -13.19 -28.30
C ASN A 65 35.18 -11.87 -28.12
N VAL A 66 35.88 -10.75 -28.40
CA VAL A 66 35.32 -9.38 -28.26
C VAL A 66 34.11 -9.14 -29.18
N ALA A 67 34.14 -9.64 -30.42
CA ALA A 67 33.02 -9.49 -31.35
C ALA A 67 31.79 -10.28 -30.90
N GLY A 68 31.97 -11.48 -30.35
CA GLY A 68 30.90 -12.27 -29.74
C GLY A 68 30.36 -11.63 -28.50
N LEU A 69 31.20 -11.05 -27.65
CA LEU A 69 30.81 -10.28 -26.46
C LEU A 69 29.88 -9.10 -26.85
N PHE A 70 30.29 -8.33 -27.89
CA PHE A 70 29.49 -7.19 -28.36
C PHE A 70 28.10 -7.63 -28.83
N LYS A 71 27.98 -8.73 -29.58
CA LYS A 71 26.68 -9.29 -29.99
C LYS A 71 25.86 -9.74 -28.79
N GLY A 72 26.46 -10.40 -27.82
CA GLY A 72 25.78 -10.82 -26.59
C GLY A 72 25.25 -9.63 -25.78
N LEU A 73 26.05 -8.56 -25.66
CA LEU A 73 25.62 -7.33 -24.96
C LEU A 73 24.48 -6.60 -25.69
N ILE A 74 24.54 -6.52 -27.04
CA ILE A 74 23.44 -5.94 -27.83
C ILE A 74 22.16 -6.75 -27.63
N MET A 75 22.22 -8.08 -27.68
CA MET A 75 21.06 -8.94 -27.48
C MET A 75 20.48 -8.75 -26.05
N MET A 76 21.32 -8.67 -25.03
CA MET A 76 20.92 -8.40 -23.65
C MET A 76 20.26 -7.02 -23.52
N ALA A 77 20.83 -5.99 -24.19
CA ALA A 77 20.25 -4.65 -24.23
C ALA A 77 18.87 -4.64 -24.89
N CYS A 78 18.67 -5.38 -25.98
CA CYS A 78 17.35 -5.53 -26.62
C CYS A 78 16.32 -6.19 -25.69
N VAL A 79 16.72 -7.21 -24.94
CA VAL A 79 15.84 -7.88 -23.95
C VAL A 79 15.44 -6.91 -22.83
N TYR A 80 16.38 -6.15 -22.28
CA TYR A 80 16.07 -5.14 -21.26
C TYR A 80 15.22 -4.00 -21.82
N LEU A 81 15.48 -3.55 -23.06
CA LEU A 81 14.67 -2.53 -23.72
C LEU A 81 13.20 -2.99 -23.87
N LEU A 82 12.98 -4.25 -24.26
CA LEU A 82 11.65 -4.85 -24.30
C LEU A 82 11.00 -4.82 -22.90
N GLY A 83 11.75 -5.17 -21.86
CA GLY A 83 11.29 -5.08 -20.46
C GLY A 83 10.90 -3.65 -20.07
N VAL A 84 11.70 -2.63 -20.41
CA VAL A 84 11.40 -1.23 -20.13
C VAL A 84 10.14 -0.77 -20.85
N ILE A 85 9.95 -1.12 -22.13
CA ILE A 85 8.75 -0.79 -22.89
C ILE A 85 7.53 -1.46 -22.26
N ALA A 86 7.63 -2.74 -21.89
CA ALA A 86 6.55 -3.47 -21.23
C ALA A 86 6.20 -2.84 -19.86
N ASN A 87 7.20 -2.45 -19.07
CA ASN A 87 6.99 -1.77 -17.79
C ASN A 87 6.31 -0.41 -17.94
N TYR A 88 6.72 0.37 -18.92
CA TYR A 88 6.10 1.66 -19.23
C TYR A 88 4.62 1.49 -19.63
N LEU A 89 4.35 0.57 -20.55
CA LEU A 89 2.99 0.30 -21.03
C LEU A 89 2.08 -0.21 -19.91
N GLN A 90 2.58 -1.15 -19.09
CA GLN A 90 1.90 -1.66 -17.92
C GLN A 90 1.55 -0.54 -16.93
N SER A 91 2.52 0.33 -16.59
CA SER A 91 2.31 1.41 -15.62
C SER A 91 1.26 2.41 -16.12
N ARG A 92 1.32 2.76 -17.40
CA ARG A 92 0.34 3.64 -18.03
C ARG A 92 -1.06 3.04 -18.05
N LEU A 93 -1.20 1.79 -18.49
CA LEU A 93 -2.49 1.11 -18.56
C LEU A 93 -3.12 0.93 -17.19
N MET A 94 -2.33 0.52 -16.17
CA MET A 94 -2.86 0.37 -14.81
C MET A 94 -3.28 1.69 -14.18
N LEU A 95 -2.55 2.78 -14.49
CA LEU A 95 -2.96 4.12 -14.05
C LEU A 95 -4.31 4.52 -14.69
N GLU A 96 -4.47 4.33 -16.01
CA GLU A 96 -5.72 4.62 -16.70
C GLU A 96 -6.89 3.78 -16.14
N VAL A 97 -6.70 2.48 -15.92
CA VAL A 97 -7.69 1.59 -15.31
C VAL A 97 -8.07 2.04 -13.91
N ALA A 98 -7.08 2.35 -13.06
CA ALA A 98 -7.31 2.82 -11.70
C ALA A 98 -8.09 4.14 -11.69
N GLN A 99 -7.68 5.13 -12.50
CA GLN A 99 -8.36 6.42 -12.57
C GLN A 99 -9.79 6.29 -13.09
N SER A 100 -10.03 5.44 -14.09
CA SER A 100 -11.39 5.16 -14.57
C SER A 100 -12.28 4.54 -13.48
N ALA A 101 -11.75 3.62 -12.68
CA ALA A 101 -12.47 3.04 -11.54
C ALA A 101 -12.74 4.09 -10.46
N LEU A 102 -11.76 4.96 -10.14
CA LEU A 102 -11.92 6.03 -9.15
C LEU A 102 -12.99 7.05 -9.55
N VAL A 103 -13.04 7.42 -10.83
CA VAL A 103 -14.10 8.31 -11.33
C VAL A 103 -15.46 7.67 -11.08
N ARG A 104 -15.65 6.39 -11.42
CA ARG A 104 -16.91 5.66 -11.18
C ARG A 104 -17.25 5.61 -9.68
N ILE A 105 -16.30 5.25 -8.83
CA ILE A 105 -16.50 5.18 -7.37
C ILE A 105 -16.90 6.55 -6.81
N ARG A 106 -16.20 7.63 -7.20
CA ARG A 106 -16.53 9.00 -6.74
C ARG A 106 -17.91 9.44 -7.23
N THR A 107 -18.26 9.15 -8.48
CA THR A 107 -19.57 9.48 -9.05
C THR A 107 -20.68 8.76 -8.31
N ASP A 108 -20.55 7.45 -8.09
CA ASP A 108 -21.54 6.64 -7.38
C ASP A 108 -21.70 7.08 -5.93
N LEU A 109 -20.58 7.35 -5.24
CA LEU A 109 -20.58 7.86 -3.87
C LEU A 109 -21.27 9.21 -3.79
N PHE A 110 -20.94 10.15 -4.67
CA PHE A 110 -21.56 11.48 -4.70
C PHE A 110 -23.05 11.41 -5.01
N THR A 111 -23.42 10.63 -6.04
CA THR A 111 -24.84 10.43 -6.42
C THR A 111 -25.64 9.81 -5.29
N LYS A 112 -25.04 8.86 -4.57
CA LYS A 112 -25.69 8.27 -3.40
C LYS A 112 -25.86 9.28 -2.27
N MET A 113 -24.84 10.05 -1.97
CA MET A 113 -24.92 11.09 -0.93
C MET A 113 -26.01 12.10 -1.20
N GLN A 114 -26.24 12.52 -2.45
CA GLN A 114 -27.34 13.44 -2.79
C GLN A 114 -28.75 12.87 -2.49
N LYS A 115 -28.84 11.57 -2.27
CA LYS A 115 -30.11 10.87 -1.99
C LYS A 115 -30.27 10.46 -0.52
N LEU A 116 -29.31 10.81 0.34
CA LEU A 116 -29.38 10.45 1.75
C LEU A 116 -30.20 11.48 2.56
N PRO A 117 -30.94 11.03 3.59
CA PRO A 117 -31.73 11.91 4.42
C PRO A 117 -30.86 12.88 5.23
N VAL A 118 -31.40 14.06 5.57
CA VAL A 118 -30.70 15.09 6.36
C VAL A 118 -30.13 14.53 7.66
N ARG A 119 -30.85 13.60 8.31
CA ARG A 119 -30.38 12.92 9.53
C ARG A 119 -28.99 12.29 9.38
N PHE A 120 -28.66 11.80 8.19
CA PHE A 120 -27.32 11.22 7.93
C PHE A 120 -26.22 12.28 8.10
N TYR A 121 -26.46 13.50 7.65
CA TYR A 121 -25.51 14.63 7.75
C TYR A 121 -25.41 15.18 9.16
N ASP A 122 -26.51 15.14 9.94
CA ASP A 122 -26.51 15.55 11.35
C ASP A 122 -25.72 14.57 12.24
N THR A 123 -25.66 13.29 11.85
CA THR A 123 -24.98 12.24 12.63
C THR A 123 -23.53 11.97 12.21
N ASN A 124 -23.12 12.43 11.02
CA ASN A 124 -21.78 12.26 10.49
C ASN A 124 -21.09 13.62 10.33
N SER A 125 -19.82 13.73 10.76
CA SER A 125 -19.08 14.98 10.58
C SER A 125 -18.71 15.20 9.11
N ASN A 126 -18.74 16.45 8.65
CA ASN A 126 -18.32 16.82 7.31
C ASN A 126 -16.87 16.38 7.02
N GLY A 127 -15.98 16.44 8.03
CA GLY A 127 -14.59 15.99 7.91
C GLY A 127 -14.46 14.49 7.64
N ASP A 128 -15.28 13.66 8.29
CA ASP A 128 -15.30 12.22 8.05
C ASP A 128 -15.81 11.89 6.63
N LEU A 129 -16.89 12.54 6.22
CA LEU A 129 -17.44 12.39 4.86
C LEU A 129 -16.43 12.81 3.78
N MET A 130 -15.78 13.97 3.97
CA MET A 130 -14.73 14.42 3.05
C MET A 130 -13.54 13.48 3.01
N SER A 131 -13.14 12.90 4.16
CA SER A 131 -12.06 11.90 4.21
C SER A 131 -12.37 10.66 3.38
N ARG A 132 -13.64 10.26 3.25
CA ARG A 132 -14.07 9.14 2.40
C ARG A 132 -13.87 9.45 0.91
N PHE A 133 -14.15 10.71 0.48
CA PHE A 133 -13.92 11.15 -0.90
C PHE A 133 -12.44 11.30 -1.26
N THR A 134 -11.62 11.69 -0.31
CA THR A 134 -10.19 11.96 -0.52
C THR A 134 -9.34 10.76 -0.11
N ASN A 135 -9.04 10.63 1.18
CA ASN A 135 -8.07 9.66 1.68
C ASN A 135 -8.43 8.21 1.38
N ASP A 136 -9.71 7.82 1.58
CA ASP A 136 -10.13 6.43 1.37
C ASP A 136 -10.12 6.08 -0.12
N VAL A 137 -10.65 6.96 -0.97
CA VAL A 137 -10.65 6.76 -2.43
C VAL A 137 -9.24 6.79 -2.99
N ASP A 138 -8.36 7.67 -2.52
CA ASP A 138 -6.96 7.71 -2.95
C ASP A 138 -6.19 6.45 -2.52
N THR A 139 -6.48 5.91 -1.33
CA THR A 139 -5.90 4.65 -0.87
C THR A 139 -6.35 3.47 -1.75
N ILE A 140 -7.62 3.43 -2.16
CA ILE A 140 -8.13 2.48 -3.15
C ILE A 140 -7.40 2.65 -4.48
N GLY A 141 -7.21 3.90 -4.95
CA GLY A 141 -6.49 4.21 -6.17
C GLY A 141 -5.05 3.69 -6.19
N ASN A 142 -4.33 3.91 -5.10
CA ASN A 142 -2.97 3.41 -4.93
C ASN A 142 -2.92 1.87 -4.92
N MET A 143 -3.90 1.22 -4.32
CA MET A 143 -4.00 -0.25 -4.36
C MET A 143 -4.21 -0.73 -5.80
N LEU A 144 -5.12 -0.14 -6.54
CA LEU A 144 -5.46 -0.55 -7.91
C LEU A 144 -4.32 -0.25 -8.90
N SER A 145 -3.67 0.91 -8.80
CA SER A 145 -2.64 1.33 -9.75
C SER A 145 -1.28 0.68 -9.53
N SER A 146 -0.87 0.46 -8.28
CA SER A 146 0.50 0.02 -7.96
C SER A 146 0.57 -1.25 -7.13
N THR A 147 -0.22 -1.37 -6.05
CA THR A 147 -0.09 -2.47 -5.08
C THR A 147 -0.39 -3.83 -5.72
N LEU A 148 -1.48 -3.95 -6.50
CA LEU A 148 -1.83 -5.20 -7.19
C LEU A 148 -0.76 -5.63 -8.18
N VAL A 149 -0.21 -4.67 -8.93
CA VAL A 149 0.87 -4.91 -9.88
C VAL A 149 2.13 -5.40 -9.17
N GLN A 150 2.52 -4.75 -8.06
CA GLN A 150 3.71 -5.12 -7.29
C GLN A 150 3.56 -6.49 -6.63
N LEU A 151 2.38 -6.85 -6.12
CA LEU A 151 2.12 -8.18 -5.59
C LEU A 151 2.24 -9.26 -6.67
N PHE A 152 1.66 -9.01 -7.85
CA PHE A 152 1.71 -9.96 -8.95
C PHE A 152 3.14 -10.10 -9.50
N SER A 153 3.82 -8.99 -9.79
CA SER A 153 5.21 -9.00 -10.30
C SER A 153 6.19 -9.58 -9.28
N GLY A 154 6.04 -9.25 -7.99
CA GLY A 154 6.87 -9.78 -6.91
C GLY A 154 6.71 -11.29 -6.76
N THR A 155 5.46 -11.79 -6.79
CA THR A 155 5.18 -13.23 -6.73
C THR A 155 5.76 -13.95 -7.94
N LEU A 156 5.57 -13.42 -9.14
CA LEU A 156 6.12 -13.99 -10.36
C LEU A 156 7.65 -13.97 -10.37
N SER A 157 8.25 -12.89 -9.86
CA SER A 157 9.70 -12.75 -9.71
C SER A 157 10.26 -13.79 -8.73
N ILE A 158 9.63 -14.01 -7.58
CA ILE A 158 10.05 -15.03 -6.60
C ILE A 158 10.00 -16.42 -7.25
N ILE A 159 8.90 -16.79 -7.88
CA ILE A 159 8.72 -18.09 -8.53
C ILE A 159 9.75 -18.27 -9.64
N GLY A 160 9.89 -17.28 -10.53
CA GLY A 160 10.82 -17.34 -11.65
C GLY A 160 12.30 -17.38 -11.21
N THR A 161 12.67 -16.55 -10.24
CA THR A 161 14.03 -16.56 -9.68
C THR A 161 14.33 -17.89 -8.99
N LEU A 162 13.40 -18.41 -8.18
CA LEU A 162 13.57 -19.70 -7.51
C LEU A 162 13.76 -20.86 -8.54
N PHE A 163 12.95 -20.86 -9.58
CA PHE A 163 13.06 -21.83 -10.66
C PHE A 163 14.44 -21.76 -11.33
N LEU A 164 14.92 -20.58 -11.68
CA LEU A 164 16.23 -20.39 -12.30
C LEU A 164 17.38 -20.71 -11.35
N MET A 165 17.24 -20.45 -10.04
CA MET A 165 18.23 -20.85 -9.04
C MET A 165 18.33 -22.37 -8.93
N LEU A 166 17.22 -23.09 -8.86
CA LEU A 166 17.18 -24.56 -8.84
C LEU A 166 17.78 -25.13 -10.13
N TYR A 167 17.46 -24.55 -11.27
CA TYR A 167 18.02 -24.97 -12.56
C TYR A 167 19.53 -24.74 -12.66
N THR A 168 20.02 -23.66 -12.04
CA THR A 168 21.46 -23.30 -12.09
C THR A 168 22.27 -24.18 -11.14
N ASN A 169 21.90 -24.27 -9.88
CA ASN A 169 22.59 -25.12 -8.90
C ASN A 169 21.74 -25.35 -7.64
N ILE A 170 21.38 -26.60 -7.38
CA ILE A 170 20.52 -26.98 -6.23
C ILE A 170 21.20 -26.76 -4.87
N TRP A 171 22.51 -26.96 -4.77
CA TRP A 171 23.26 -26.80 -3.52
C TRP A 171 23.34 -25.33 -3.08
N LEU A 172 23.64 -24.45 -4.02
CA LEU A 172 23.64 -23.00 -3.73
C LEU A 172 22.24 -22.50 -3.40
N THR A 173 21.22 -23.05 -4.05
CA THR A 173 19.82 -22.74 -3.74
C THR A 173 19.46 -23.15 -2.30
N ALA A 174 19.90 -24.33 -1.87
CA ALA A 174 19.67 -24.76 -0.48
C ALA A 174 20.34 -23.81 0.53
N VAL A 175 21.57 -23.36 0.27
CA VAL A 175 22.26 -22.36 1.12
C VAL A 175 21.45 -21.07 1.23
N THR A 176 21.01 -20.53 0.09
CA THR A 176 20.20 -19.29 0.07
C THR A 176 18.88 -19.46 0.80
N LEU A 177 18.18 -20.60 0.60
CA LEU A 177 16.90 -20.89 1.24
C LEU A 177 17.03 -21.04 2.77
N ILE A 178 18.15 -21.55 3.28
CA ILE A 178 18.41 -21.65 4.73
C ILE A 178 18.58 -20.24 5.35
N MET A 179 19.14 -19.31 4.61
CA MET A 179 19.33 -17.93 5.10
C MET A 179 18.02 -17.13 5.19
N ILE A 180 16.98 -17.46 4.41
CA ILE A 180 15.71 -16.73 4.40
C ILE A 180 14.99 -16.76 5.76
N PRO A 181 14.77 -17.92 6.41
CA PRO A 181 14.16 -17.94 7.74
C PRO A 181 14.95 -17.13 8.78
N LEU A 182 16.27 -17.11 8.68
CA LEU A 182 17.12 -16.32 9.55
C LEU A 182 16.89 -14.81 9.32
N MET A 183 16.83 -14.38 8.06
CA MET A 183 16.52 -12.99 7.69
C MET A 183 15.12 -12.58 8.15
N LEU A 184 14.11 -13.41 7.93
CA LEU A 184 12.74 -13.15 8.36
C LEU A 184 12.63 -13.06 9.89
N ARG A 185 13.33 -13.91 10.62
CA ARG A 185 13.35 -13.88 12.09
C ARG A 185 14.04 -12.61 12.60
N ALA A 186 15.20 -12.26 12.05
CA ALA A 186 15.93 -11.05 12.44
C ALA A 186 15.12 -9.77 12.12
N GLY A 187 14.54 -9.70 10.92
CA GLY A 187 13.66 -8.60 10.52
C GLY A 187 12.40 -8.51 11.39
N GLY A 188 11.77 -9.64 11.68
CA GLY A 188 10.60 -9.73 12.55
C GLY A 188 10.88 -9.25 13.98
N GLU A 189 12.05 -9.58 14.54
CA GLU A 189 12.44 -9.12 15.87
C GLU A 189 12.68 -7.59 15.90
N VAL A 190 13.35 -7.04 14.89
CA VAL A 190 13.53 -5.59 14.76
C VAL A 190 12.17 -4.90 14.57
N ALA A 191 11.30 -5.42 13.71
CA ALA A 191 9.95 -4.86 13.49
C ALA A 191 9.11 -4.88 14.77
N LYS A 192 9.11 -5.99 15.52
CA LYS A 192 8.37 -6.12 16.79
C LYS A 192 8.84 -5.12 17.84
N ARG A 193 10.16 -4.94 17.99
CA ARG A 193 10.72 -3.95 18.91
C ARG A 193 10.39 -2.54 18.45
N SER A 194 10.57 -2.23 17.19
CA SER A 194 10.26 -0.94 16.59
C SER A 194 8.79 -0.56 16.79
N GLN A 195 7.85 -1.49 16.59
CA GLN A 195 6.42 -1.26 16.76
C GLN A 195 6.07 -0.75 18.17
N LYS A 196 6.72 -1.30 19.21
CA LYS A 196 6.50 -0.84 20.59
C LYS A 196 6.86 0.65 20.78
N TYR A 197 7.99 1.06 20.21
CA TYR A 197 8.45 2.45 20.33
C TYR A 197 7.66 3.41 19.43
N PHE A 198 7.27 2.98 18.24
CA PHE A 198 6.36 3.75 17.39
C PHE A 198 4.99 3.95 18.05
N SER A 199 4.45 2.94 18.74
CA SER A 199 3.20 3.08 19.49
C SER A 199 3.35 4.09 20.63
N ALA A 200 4.48 4.07 21.37
CA ALA A 200 4.77 5.04 22.43
C ALA A 200 4.94 6.46 21.86
N GLN A 201 5.62 6.61 20.72
CA GLN A 201 5.75 7.89 20.02
C GLN A 201 4.38 8.42 19.61
N GLN A 202 3.52 7.57 19.02
CA GLN A 202 2.17 7.97 18.57
C GLN A 202 1.29 8.42 19.74
N SER A 203 1.42 7.75 20.90
CA SER A 203 0.70 8.16 22.12
C SER A 203 1.18 9.54 22.63
N ALA A 204 2.49 9.79 22.63
CA ALA A 204 3.04 11.09 23.02
C ALA A 204 2.66 12.20 22.04
N LEU A 205 2.67 11.91 20.74
CA LEU A 205 2.21 12.85 19.71
C LEU A 205 0.71 13.18 19.89
N GLY A 206 -0.11 12.18 20.23
CA GLY A 206 -1.53 12.40 20.53
C GLY A 206 -1.74 13.28 21.76
N ALA A 207 -0.96 13.07 22.83
CA ALA A 207 -1.02 13.91 24.04
C ALA A 207 -0.61 15.36 23.73
N LEU A 208 0.49 15.56 23.00
CA LEU A 208 0.95 16.89 22.60
C LEU A 208 -0.08 17.61 21.72
N ASN A 209 -0.62 16.92 20.72
CA ASN A 209 -1.64 17.50 19.83
C ASN A 209 -2.93 17.86 20.60
N GLY A 210 -3.37 17.02 21.53
CA GLY A 210 -4.51 17.32 22.40
C GLY A 210 -4.27 18.58 23.24
N TYR A 211 -3.08 18.71 23.83
CA TYR A 211 -2.71 19.90 24.59
C TYR A 211 -2.67 21.17 23.71
N ILE A 212 -2.10 21.07 22.50
CA ILE A 212 -2.09 22.19 21.54
C ILE A 212 -3.53 22.61 21.18
N GLU A 213 -4.40 21.65 20.85
CA GLU A 213 -5.80 21.91 20.52
C GLU A 213 -6.54 22.58 21.67
N GLU A 214 -6.40 22.08 22.89
CA GLU A 214 -6.99 22.65 24.10
C GLU A 214 -6.50 24.08 24.36
N THR A 215 -5.19 24.31 24.32
CA THR A 215 -4.57 25.61 24.57
C THR A 215 -4.96 26.64 23.50
N ILE A 216 -4.95 26.28 22.21
CA ILE A 216 -5.36 27.16 21.11
C ILE A 216 -6.86 27.50 21.21
N THR A 217 -7.71 26.50 21.48
CA THR A 217 -9.15 26.71 21.64
C THR A 217 -9.44 27.58 22.87
N GLY A 218 -8.72 27.35 23.97
CA GLY A 218 -8.80 28.10 25.22
C GLY A 218 -7.95 29.37 25.29
N GLN A 219 -7.33 29.83 24.18
CA GLN A 219 -6.33 30.92 24.19
C GLN A 219 -6.83 32.20 24.85
N LYS A 220 -8.11 32.53 24.71
CA LYS A 220 -8.70 33.70 25.43
C LYS A 220 -8.64 33.55 26.94
N VAL A 221 -8.86 32.36 27.44
CA VAL A 221 -8.79 32.04 28.88
C VAL A 221 -7.36 32.14 29.36
N VAL A 222 -6.40 31.54 28.63
CA VAL A 222 -4.96 31.62 28.92
C VAL A 222 -4.52 33.08 29.05
N LYS A 223 -4.94 33.94 28.11
CA LYS A 223 -4.61 35.36 28.13
C LYS A 223 -5.24 36.15 29.29
N VAL A 224 -6.52 35.90 29.59
CA VAL A 224 -7.22 36.60 30.68
C VAL A 224 -6.65 36.27 32.05
N PHE A 225 -6.18 35.02 32.24
CA PHE A 225 -5.57 34.57 33.48
C PHE A 225 -4.04 34.71 33.54
N CYS A 226 -3.40 35.30 32.50
CA CYS A 226 -1.95 35.43 32.38
C CYS A 226 -1.19 34.11 32.60
N HIS A 227 -1.71 33.03 32.02
CA HIS A 227 -1.25 31.67 32.22
C HIS A 227 -0.27 31.18 31.14
N GLU A 228 0.31 32.10 30.35
CA GLU A 228 1.15 31.79 29.19
C GLU A 228 2.43 31.03 29.60
N GLU A 229 3.13 31.48 30.65
CA GLU A 229 4.39 30.86 31.08
C GLU A 229 4.16 29.39 31.51
N ILE A 230 3.07 29.11 32.23
CA ILE A 230 2.74 27.77 32.67
C ILE A 230 2.37 26.90 31.45
N ALA A 231 1.61 27.44 30.49
CA ALA A 231 1.25 26.75 29.29
C ALA A 231 2.48 26.40 28.41
N GLU A 232 3.48 27.29 28.37
CA GLU A 232 4.75 27.04 27.68
C GLU A 232 5.57 25.95 28.40
N GLU A 233 5.60 25.94 29.73
CA GLU A 233 6.29 24.91 30.51
C GLU A 233 5.67 23.53 30.31
N GLU A 234 4.34 23.42 30.37
CA GLU A 234 3.61 22.16 30.12
C GLU A 234 3.82 21.66 28.71
N PHE A 235 3.77 22.56 27.70
CA PHE A 235 4.11 22.22 26.33
C PHE A 235 5.53 21.67 26.20
N ASP A 236 6.50 22.32 26.82
CA ASP A 236 7.90 21.90 26.74
C ASP A 236 8.14 20.53 27.36
N ILE A 237 7.46 20.21 28.47
CA ILE A 237 7.49 18.86 29.08
C ILE A 237 6.96 17.81 28.10
N LEU A 238 5.81 18.03 27.50
CA LEU A 238 5.20 17.09 26.54
C LEU A 238 6.05 16.96 25.27
N ASN A 239 6.60 18.06 24.79
CA ASN A 239 7.46 18.09 23.60
C ASN A 239 8.80 17.36 23.84
N ARG A 240 9.40 17.48 25.01
CA ARG A 240 10.58 16.70 25.40
C ARG A 240 10.28 15.20 25.50
N ASP A 241 9.16 14.82 26.09
CA ASP A 241 8.71 13.42 26.14
C ASP A 241 8.52 12.83 24.73
N LEU A 242 7.87 13.58 23.83
CA LEU A 242 7.74 13.20 22.42
C LEU A 242 9.11 13.04 21.76
N ARG A 243 10.03 14.01 21.95
CA ARG A 243 11.38 13.95 21.39
C ARG A 243 12.11 12.66 21.78
N GLU A 244 12.09 12.29 23.07
CA GLU A 244 12.78 11.08 23.54
C GLU A 244 12.18 9.80 22.90
N LYS A 245 10.87 9.70 22.88
CA LYS A 245 10.16 8.55 22.27
C LYS A 245 10.40 8.49 20.77
N GLN A 246 10.42 9.65 20.11
CA GLN A 246 10.67 9.75 18.66
C GLN A 246 12.10 9.33 18.30
N ILE A 247 13.12 9.76 19.07
CA ILE A 247 14.50 9.32 18.85
C ILE A 247 14.60 7.79 18.92
N ARG A 248 14.02 7.16 19.94
CA ARG A 248 14.05 5.70 20.11
C ARG A 248 13.29 4.97 18.99
N ALA A 249 12.12 5.48 18.60
CA ALA A 249 11.32 4.92 17.54
C ALA A 249 12.03 5.00 16.18
N GLN A 250 12.59 6.17 15.85
CA GLN A 250 13.31 6.41 14.61
C GLN A 250 14.63 5.62 14.55
N PHE A 251 15.37 5.52 15.65
CA PHE A 251 16.59 4.72 15.70
C PHE A 251 16.31 3.24 15.41
N LEU A 252 15.34 2.63 16.11
CA LEU A 252 15.01 1.23 15.91
C LEU A 252 14.33 0.97 14.54
N GLY A 253 13.46 1.87 14.12
CA GLY A 253 12.86 1.79 12.78
C GLY A 253 13.90 1.92 11.67
N GLY A 254 14.84 2.86 11.83
CA GLY A 254 15.95 3.07 10.91
C GLY A 254 16.95 1.91 10.83
N MET A 255 17.05 1.09 11.89
CA MET A 255 17.93 -0.10 11.89
C MET A 255 17.44 -1.22 10.96
N MET A 256 16.17 -1.24 10.60
CA MET A 256 15.61 -2.29 9.74
C MET A 256 16.36 -2.42 8.42
N GLY A 257 16.59 -1.28 7.73
CA GLY A 257 17.33 -1.25 6.45
C GLY A 257 18.75 -1.81 6.57
N PRO A 258 19.62 -1.26 7.42
CA PRO A 258 20.97 -1.75 7.64
C PRO A 258 21.04 -3.22 8.04
N VAL A 259 20.17 -3.70 8.93
CA VAL A 259 20.16 -5.11 9.37
C VAL A 259 19.84 -6.03 8.19
N MET A 260 18.79 -5.73 7.42
CA MET A 260 18.41 -6.54 6.27
C MET A 260 19.45 -6.50 5.17
N ASN A 261 20.07 -5.33 4.93
CA ASN A 261 21.15 -5.21 3.94
C ASN A 261 22.39 -6.02 4.35
N ASN A 262 22.82 -5.94 5.59
CA ASN A 262 23.99 -6.70 6.07
C ASN A 262 23.73 -8.22 6.02
N LEU A 263 22.53 -8.68 6.40
CA LEU A 263 22.17 -10.09 6.26
C LEU A 263 22.16 -10.55 4.80
N SER A 264 21.69 -9.69 3.89
CA SER A 264 21.77 -9.94 2.44
C SER A 264 23.23 -10.04 1.95
N GLN A 265 24.12 -9.18 2.45
CA GLN A 265 25.55 -9.24 2.13
C GLN A 265 26.24 -10.49 2.69
N ILE A 266 25.86 -10.92 3.90
CA ILE A 266 26.35 -12.18 4.48
C ILE A 266 25.88 -13.35 3.61
N ASN A 267 24.61 -13.40 3.21
CA ASN A 267 24.09 -14.43 2.30
C ASN A 267 24.86 -14.45 0.97
N TYR A 268 25.09 -13.28 0.38
CA TYR A 268 25.87 -13.14 -0.83
C TYR A 268 27.31 -13.67 -0.67
N SER A 269 27.99 -13.30 0.43
CA SER A 269 29.37 -13.73 0.72
C SER A 269 29.47 -15.23 0.94
N LEU A 270 28.53 -15.83 1.70
CA LEU A 270 28.46 -17.27 1.90
C LEU A 270 28.21 -18.01 0.58
N THR A 271 27.29 -17.51 -0.24
CA THR A 271 26.99 -18.09 -1.55
C THR A 271 28.19 -17.97 -2.49
N ALA A 272 28.92 -16.84 -2.48
CA ALA A 272 30.11 -16.64 -3.28
C ALA A 272 31.24 -17.58 -2.84
N CYS A 273 31.46 -17.75 -1.54
CA CYS A 273 32.46 -18.62 -0.97
C CYS A 273 32.21 -20.10 -1.32
N ILE A 274 30.99 -20.59 -1.04
CA ILE A 274 30.57 -21.96 -1.34
C ILE A 274 30.59 -22.19 -2.87
N GLY A 275 30.05 -21.23 -3.64
CA GLY A 275 30.06 -21.29 -5.09
C GLY A 275 31.49 -21.32 -5.70
N GLY A 276 32.41 -20.52 -5.13
CA GLY A 276 33.83 -20.55 -5.50
C GLY A 276 34.44 -21.91 -5.22
N ILE A 277 34.16 -22.52 -4.07
CA ILE A 277 34.63 -23.92 -3.76
C ILE A 277 34.05 -24.90 -4.79
N LEU A 278 32.76 -24.77 -5.16
CA LEU A 278 32.15 -25.63 -6.18
C LEU A 278 32.78 -25.44 -7.57
N CYS A 279 33.23 -24.23 -7.92
CA CYS A 279 33.96 -23.97 -9.16
C CYS A 279 35.28 -24.75 -9.20
N VAL A 280 36.03 -24.77 -8.08
CA VAL A 280 37.30 -25.45 -7.99
C VAL A 280 37.17 -26.97 -7.90
N VAL A 281 36.21 -27.45 -7.05
CA VAL A 281 36.09 -28.90 -6.73
C VAL A 281 35.22 -29.66 -7.72
N LYS A 282 34.15 -29.03 -8.22
CA LYS A 282 33.13 -29.68 -9.08
C LYS A 282 33.05 -29.10 -10.49
N ASN A 283 34.00 -28.30 -10.91
CA ASN A 283 34.01 -27.61 -12.21
C ASN A 283 32.73 -26.85 -12.51
N PHE A 284 32.12 -26.24 -11.47
CA PHE A 284 30.99 -25.36 -11.70
C PHE A 284 31.43 -24.11 -12.45
N ASP A 285 30.66 -23.71 -13.47
CA ASP A 285 31.08 -22.60 -14.34
C ASP A 285 30.98 -21.22 -13.66
N VAL A 286 31.96 -20.35 -13.93
CA VAL A 286 32.06 -19.00 -13.35
C VAL A 286 30.86 -18.13 -13.74
N GLY A 287 30.38 -18.27 -14.97
CA GLY A 287 29.16 -17.58 -15.43
C GLY A 287 27.94 -17.99 -14.63
N GLY A 288 27.78 -19.29 -14.32
CA GLY A 288 26.71 -19.81 -13.46
C GLY A 288 26.79 -19.25 -12.04
N LEU A 289 28.01 -19.17 -11.46
CA LEU A 289 28.20 -18.54 -10.16
C LEU A 289 27.77 -17.06 -10.17
N THR A 290 28.19 -16.30 -11.17
CA THR A 290 27.86 -14.88 -11.31
C THR A 290 26.35 -14.66 -11.39
N VAL A 291 25.64 -15.45 -12.22
CA VAL A 291 24.20 -15.40 -12.36
C VAL A 291 23.50 -15.81 -11.06
N PHE A 292 24.01 -16.85 -10.40
CA PHE A 292 23.45 -17.29 -9.13
C PHE A 292 23.53 -16.21 -8.04
N LEU A 293 24.66 -15.52 -7.95
CA LEU A 293 24.84 -14.40 -7.03
C LEU A 293 23.87 -13.25 -7.29
N ASN A 294 23.60 -12.95 -8.58
CA ASN A 294 22.57 -11.98 -8.93
C ASN A 294 21.17 -12.43 -8.52
N PHE A 295 20.81 -13.69 -8.77
CA PHE A 295 19.52 -14.25 -8.35
C PHE A 295 19.36 -14.27 -6.84
N SER A 296 20.40 -14.58 -6.08
CA SER A 296 20.37 -14.55 -4.61
C SER A 296 20.03 -13.14 -4.08
N ARG A 297 20.53 -12.07 -4.71
CA ARG A 297 20.15 -10.69 -4.40
C ARG A 297 18.74 -10.34 -4.84
N GLN A 298 18.35 -10.72 -6.05
CA GLN A 298 17.01 -10.47 -6.60
C GLN A 298 15.92 -11.21 -5.83
N PHE A 299 16.21 -12.33 -5.22
CA PHE A 299 15.23 -13.13 -4.48
C PHE A 299 14.76 -12.47 -3.16
N SER A 300 15.68 -11.79 -2.47
CA SER A 300 15.39 -11.19 -1.17
C SER A 300 14.51 -9.93 -1.24
N ARG A 301 14.62 -9.16 -2.32
CA ARG A 301 13.93 -7.88 -2.48
C ARG A 301 12.40 -8.01 -2.55
N PRO A 302 11.82 -8.88 -3.41
CA PRO A 302 10.37 -8.99 -3.52
C PRO A 302 9.68 -9.48 -2.24
N ILE A 303 10.37 -10.25 -1.40
CA ILE A 303 9.82 -10.74 -0.12
C ILE A 303 9.47 -9.56 0.81
N ASN A 304 10.37 -8.59 0.91
CA ASN A 304 10.15 -7.40 1.71
C ASN A 304 9.05 -6.50 1.10
N GLU A 305 9.08 -6.34 -0.23
CA GLU A 305 8.09 -5.54 -0.96
C GLU A 305 6.67 -6.12 -0.78
N ILE A 306 6.48 -7.44 -0.94
CA ILE A 306 5.18 -8.10 -0.74
C ILE A 306 4.66 -7.87 0.67
N SER A 307 5.52 -7.97 1.70
CA SER A 307 5.11 -7.77 3.09
C SER A 307 4.53 -6.37 3.33
N MET A 308 5.13 -5.34 2.73
CA MET A 308 4.61 -3.96 2.79
C MET A 308 3.31 -3.82 2.00
N GLN A 309 3.22 -4.43 0.82
CA GLN A 309 2.03 -4.34 -0.03
C GLN A 309 0.81 -5.03 0.58
N VAL A 310 0.98 -6.09 1.34
CA VAL A 310 -0.12 -6.73 2.09
C VAL A 310 -0.78 -5.74 3.06
N SER A 311 0.00 -4.92 3.76
CA SER A 311 -0.54 -3.88 4.64
C SER A 311 -1.35 -2.82 3.85
N ASN A 312 -0.83 -2.42 2.68
CA ASN A 312 -1.51 -1.47 1.80
C ASN A 312 -2.86 -2.01 1.29
N VAL A 313 -2.93 -3.31 0.96
CA VAL A 313 -4.19 -3.96 0.58
C VAL A 313 -5.21 -3.90 1.72
N PHE A 314 -4.81 -4.25 2.96
CA PHE A 314 -5.74 -4.19 4.09
C PHE A 314 -6.22 -2.75 4.37
N SER A 315 -5.34 -1.76 4.26
CA SER A 315 -5.71 -0.35 4.40
C SER A 315 -6.70 0.10 3.33
N ALA A 316 -6.47 -0.30 2.08
CA ALA A 316 -7.37 0.02 0.97
C ALA A 316 -8.73 -0.68 1.09
N LEU A 317 -8.75 -1.94 1.54
CA LEU A 317 -9.99 -2.67 1.77
C LEU A 317 -10.80 -2.06 2.94
N ALA A 318 -10.14 -1.59 4.00
CA ALA A 318 -10.80 -0.86 5.07
C ALA A 318 -11.37 0.49 4.58
N GLY A 319 -10.64 1.22 3.73
CA GLY A 319 -11.15 2.42 3.07
C GLY A 319 -12.35 2.13 2.17
N ALA A 320 -12.25 1.07 1.36
CA ALA A 320 -13.34 0.62 0.50
C ALA A 320 -14.61 0.25 1.30
N GLU A 321 -14.45 -0.44 2.44
CA GLU A 321 -15.57 -0.79 3.31
C GLU A 321 -16.26 0.48 3.85
N ARG A 322 -15.52 1.52 4.24
CA ARG A 322 -16.09 2.81 4.67
C ARG A 322 -16.80 3.54 3.54
N VAL A 323 -16.23 3.55 2.34
CA VAL A 323 -16.85 4.15 1.15
C VAL A 323 -18.14 3.40 0.80
N PHE A 324 -18.09 2.08 0.74
CA PHE A 324 -19.26 1.27 0.42
C PHE A 324 -20.33 1.30 1.49
N SER A 325 -19.99 1.47 2.77
CA SER A 325 -20.99 1.63 3.81
C SER A 325 -21.89 2.85 3.59
N VAL A 326 -21.34 3.96 3.05
CA VAL A 326 -22.15 5.12 2.67
C VAL A 326 -23.01 4.83 1.44
N MET A 327 -22.46 4.10 0.47
CA MET A 327 -23.22 3.72 -0.72
C MET A 327 -24.38 2.77 -0.41
N ASP A 328 -24.29 2.02 0.68
CA ASP A 328 -25.29 1.02 1.10
C ASP A 328 -26.31 1.58 2.10
N GLU A 329 -26.13 2.84 2.59
CA GLU A 329 -27.13 3.52 3.44
C GLU A 329 -28.47 3.64 2.70
N GLU A 330 -29.57 3.59 3.46
CA GLU A 330 -30.90 3.76 2.90
C GLU A 330 -31.09 5.19 2.37
N PRO A 331 -31.52 5.38 1.12
CA PRO A 331 -31.83 6.70 0.59
C PRO A 331 -33.08 7.28 1.30
N GLU A 332 -33.25 8.59 1.17
CA GLU A 332 -34.52 9.23 1.55
C GLU A 332 -35.71 8.55 0.87
N ALA A 333 -36.82 8.41 1.59
CA ALA A 333 -38.02 7.80 1.03
C ALA A 333 -38.47 8.58 -0.20
N ALA A 334 -38.74 7.86 -1.28
CA ALA A 334 -39.33 8.48 -2.47
C ALA A 334 -40.75 8.95 -2.16
N ASP A 335 -41.19 10.00 -2.86
CA ASP A 335 -42.56 10.46 -2.77
C ASP A 335 -43.54 9.33 -3.06
N ASP A 336 -44.67 9.29 -2.34
CA ASP A 336 -45.71 8.33 -2.57
C ASP A 336 -46.30 8.49 -4.00
N LYS A 337 -46.76 7.38 -4.58
CA LYS A 337 -47.33 7.40 -5.94
C LYS A 337 -48.54 8.33 -6.07
N ASP A 338 -49.22 8.57 -4.98
CA ASP A 338 -50.39 9.43 -4.87
C ASP A 338 -50.07 10.79 -4.22
N ALA A 339 -48.79 11.19 -4.20
CA ALA A 339 -48.37 12.48 -3.67
C ALA A 339 -49.01 13.63 -4.46
N VAL A 340 -49.57 14.59 -3.72
CA VAL A 340 -50.24 15.77 -4.31
C VAL A 340 -49.17 16.78 -4.70
N SER A 341 -49.27 17.34 -5.94
CA SER A 341 -48.38 18.42 -6.36
C SER A 341 -48.58 19.66 -5.47
N MET A 342 -47.49 20.23 -5.01
CA MET A 342 -47.46 21.47 -4.24
C MET A 342 -47.41 22.74 -5.11
N ASP A 343 -47.57 22.60 -6.44
CA ASP A 343 -47.57 23.72 -7.37
C ASP A 343 -48.73 24.71 -7.05
N GLY A 344 -48.41 25.97 -6.80
CA GLY A 344 -49.36 27.01 -6.52
C GLY A 344 -49.76 27.16 -5.04
N MET A 345 -49.11 26.44 -4.13
CA MET A 345 -49.34 26.65 -2.68
C MET A 345 -48.83 28.04 -2.25
N ARG A 346 -49.58 28.70 -1.38
CA ARG A 346 -49.28 30.06 -0.89
C ARG A 346 -48.25 30.10 0.24
N GLY A 347 -47.72 28.94 0.66
CA GLY A 347 -46.70 28.83 1.69
C GLY A 347 -47.23 29.02 3.13
N GLU A 348 -48.55 28.97 3.33
CA GLU A 348 -49.15 29.01 4.65
C GLU A 348 -48.94 27.67 5.38
N VAL A 349 -48.26 27.71 6.53
CA VAL A 349 -47.97 26.53 7.36
C VAL A 349 -48.57 26.72 8.74
N VAL A 350 -49.43 25.80 9.14
CA VAL A 350 -50.05 25.76 10.48
C VAL A 350 -49.60 24.48 11.18
N LEU A 351 -48.98 24.62 12.33
CA LEU A 351 -48.75 23.54 13.28
C LEU A 351 -49.77 23.67 14.40
N ASP A 352 -50.52 22.60 14.68
CA ASP A 352 -51.54 22.58 15.70
C ASP A 352 -51.29 21.40 16.64
N HIS A 353 -50.94 21.69 17.90
CA HIS A 353 -50.62 20.70 18.94
C HIS A 353 -49.63 19.61 18.51
N VAL A 354 -48.58 19.98 17.76
CA VAL A 354 -47.62 19.04 17.19
C VAL A 354 -46.65 18.55 18.27
N THR A 355 -46.60 17.24 18.44
CA THR A 355 -45.57 16.55 19.24
C THR A 355 -44.67 15.75 18.28
N PHE A 356 -43.36 16.02 18.30
CA PHE A 356 -42.40 15.40 17.37
C PHE A 356 -41.13 14.93 18.07
N GLY A 357 -40.59 13.82 17.63
CA GLY A 357 -39.28 13.30 18.03
C GLY A 357 -38.68 12.45 16.93
N TYR A 358 -37.33 12.51 16.77
CA TYR A 358 -36.61 11.67 15.81
C TYR A 358 -36.54 10.19 16.23
N ASN A 359 -36.64 9.92 17.54
CA ASN A 359 -36.69 8.57 18.09
C ASN A 359 -37.95 8.43 18.93
N PRO A 360 -38.60 7.25 18.96
CA PRO A 360 -39.79 7.03 19.75
C PRO A 360 -39.61 7.35 21.24
N ASP A 361 -38.40 7.16 21.75
CA ASP A 361 -38.08 7.33 23.19
C ASP A 361 -37.70 8.77 23.58
N LYS A 362 -37.55 9.68 22.60
CA LYS A 362 -37.09 11.06 22.84
C LYS A 362 -37.94 12.07 22.09
N VAL A 363 -38.94 12.62 22.77
CA VAL A 363 -39.73 13.73 22.27
C VAL A 363 -38.91 15.01 22.33
N ILE A 364 -38.79 15.75 21.21
CA ILE A 364 -38.05 17.01 21.07
C ILE A 364 -39.00 18.20 21.09
N LEU A 365 -40.09 18.12 20.33
CA LEU A 365 -41.14 19.11 20.32
C LEU A 365 -42.36 18.55 21.08
N LYS A 366 -42.90 19.28 22.03
CA LYS A 366 -44.09 18.90 22.81
C LYS A 366 -45.14 19.96 22.64
N ASP A 367 -46.29 19.54 22.07
CA ASP A 367 -47.49 20.36 22.04
C ASP A 367 -47.23 21.77 21.45
N ILE A 368 -46.61 21.84 20.30
CA ILE A 368 -46.25 23.11 19.64
C ILE A 368 -47.36 23.51 18.67
N SER A 369 -47.90 24.71 18.88
CA SER A 369 -48.83 25.35 17.97
C SER A 369 -48.23 26.65 17.45
N LEU A 370 -48.09 26.78 16.15
CA LEU A 370 -47.61 27.98 15.47
C LEU A 370 -48.12 28.05 14.02
N PHE A 371 -48.16 29.25 13.49
CA PHE A 371 -48.49 29.47 12.09
C PHE A 371 -47.43 30.39 11.45
N ALA A 372 -47.19 30.20 10.18
CA ALA A 372 -46.30 31.02 9.36
C ALA A 372 -46.91 31.28 7.99
#